data_bfa0a749d478539b6bc79160f5458847
#
_entry.id   bfa0a749d478539b6bc79160f5458847
#
_cell.length_a   1.000
_cell.length_b   1.000
_cell.length_c   1.000
_cell.angle_alpha   90.00
_cell.angle_beta   90.00
_cell.angle_gamma   90.00
#
_symmetry.space_group_name_H-M   'P 1'
#
loop_
_entity.id
_entity.type
_entity.pdbx_description
1 polymer ?
#
loop_
_entity_poly.entity_id
_entity_poly.type
_entity_poly.pdbx_seq_one_letter_code
_entity_poly.pdbx_strand_id
1 'polypeptide(L)' 'MVAGLLKLVFILCTITVVGLSVVDTLWFNAMPESNRYKNVQAFNVVTLWIVAIVLISKLVTM' A
#
# COMPACT_ATOMS: atom_id res chain seq x y z
N MET A 1 20.48 13.41 12.46
CA MET A 1 20.31 14.03 11.18
C MET A 1 20.02 13.04 10.07
N VAL A 2 20.96 12.15 9.77
CA VAL A 2 20.70 11.11 8.75
C VAL A 2 19.53 10.23 9.18
N ALA A 3 19.46 9.88 10.46
CA ALA A 3 18.38 9.07 10.99
C ALA A 3 17.02 9.76 10.85
N GLY A 4 16.99 11.08 11.08
CA GLY A 4 15.77 11.85 10.92
C GLY A 4 15.34 11.93 9.46
N LEU A 5 16.28 12.07 8.55
CA LEU A 5 16.01 12.11 7.12
C LEU A 5 15.48 10.76 6.63
N LEU A 6 16.10 9.66 7.07
CA LEU A 6 15.65 8.32 6.72
C LEU A 6 14.24 8.06 7.24
N LYS A 7 13.95 8.52 8.46
CA LYS A 7 12.62 8.37 9.04
C LYS A 7 11.59 9.15 8.22
N LEU A 8 11.92 10.35 7.80
CA LEU A 8 11.04 11.17 6.96
C LEU A 8 10.75 10.48 5.62
N VAL A 9 11.80 9.98 4.97
CA VAL A 9 11.63 9.26 3.71
C VAL A 9 10.75 8.02 3.91
N PHE A 10 10.96 7.30 5.01
CA PHE A 10 10.18 6.12 5.33
C PHE A 10 8.70 6.47 5.53
N ILE A 11 8.42 7.56 6.22
CA ILE A 11 7.05 8.05 6.42
C ILE A 11 6.39 8.38 5.09
N LEU A 12 7.10 9.10 4.22
CA LEU A 12 6.57 9.45 2.91
C LEU A 12 6.27 8.21 2.07
N CYS A 13 7.17 7.22 2.09
CA CYS A 13 6.95 5.96 1.38
C CYS A 13 5.72 5.24 1.92
N THR A 14 5.57 5.19 3.24
CA THR A 14 4.43 4.55 3.89
C THR A 14 3.12 5.22 3.47
N ILE A 15 3.07 6.53 3.50
CA ILE A 15 1.88 7.29 3.09
C ILE A 15 1.55 7.01 1.63
N THR A 16 2.56 6.99 0.76
CA THR A 16 2.37 6.71 -0.66
C THR A 16 1.80 5.30 -0.87
N VAL A 17 2.38 4.31 -0.21
CA VAL A 17 1.92 2.92 -0.35
C VAL A 17 0.49 2.77 0.16
N VAL A 18 0.18 3.36 1.31
CA VAL A 18 -1.18 3.31 1.87
C VAL A 18 -2.17 3.98 0.91
N GLY A 19 -1.82 5.15 0.39
CA GLY A 19 -2.66 5.84 -0.57
C GLY A 19 -2.92 5.01 -1.82
N LEU A 20 -1.88 4.40 -2.37
CA LEU A 20 -2.02 3.52 -3.53
C LEU A 20 -2.89 2.30 -3.21
N SER A 21 -2.74 1.74 -2.03
CA SER A 21 -3.55 0.60 -1.61
C SER A 21 -5.04 0.95 -1.57
N VAL A 22 -5.36 2.13 -1.02
CA VAL A 22 -6.75 2.60 -0.97
C VAL A 22 -7.29 2.82 -2.38
N VAL A 23 -6.51 3.48 -3.24
CA VAL A 23 -6.93 3.75 -4.62
C VAL A 23 -7.16 2.44 -5.38
N ASP A 24 -6.25 1.49 -5.23
CA ASP A 24 -6.38 0.18 -5.90
C ASP A 24 -7.61 -0.57 -5.41
N THR A 25 -7.88 -0.51 -4.10
CA THR A 25 -9.05 -1.17 -3.53
C THR A 25 -10.34 -0.58 -4.09
N LEU A 26 -10.42 0.74 -4.15
CA LEU A 26 -11.59 1.44 -4.70
C LEU A 26 -11.75 1.12 -6.18
N TRP A 27 -10.66 1.13 -6.92
CA TRP A 27 -10.68 0.81 -8.34
C TRP A 27 -11.17 -0.61 -8.58
N PHE A 28 -10.65 -1.55 -7.80
CA PHE A 28 -11.06 -2.96 -7.88
C PHE A 28 -12.56 -3.12 -7.63
N ASN A 29 -13.09 -2.41 -6.62
CA ASN A 29 -14.50 -2.49 -6.28
C ASN A 29 -15.39 -1.81 -7.33
N ALA A 30 -14.88 -0.78 -7.99
CA ALA A 30 -15.64 -0.05 -9.00
C ALA A 30 -15.67 -0.76 -10.35
N MET A 31 -14.74 -1.68 -10.60
CA MET A 31 -14.66 -2.37 -11.87
C MET A 31 -15.79 -3.38 -12.07
N PRO A 32 -16.39 -3.46 -13.27
CA PRO A 32 -17.35 -4.52 -13.58
C PRO A 32 -16.69 -5.90 -13.53
N GLU A 33 -17.41 -6.88 -13.07
CA GLU A 33 -16.87 -8.24 -12.96
C GLU A 33 -16.37 -8.80 -14.29
N SER A 34 -17.03 -8.47 -15.37
CA SER A 34 -16.68 -8.99 -16.69
C SER A 34 -15.31 -8.50 -17.18
N ASN A 35 -14.84 -7.36 -16.68
CA ASN A 35 -13.57 -6.77 -17.08
C ASN A 35 -12.45 -7.00 -16.08
N ARG A 36 -12.70 -7.82 -15.07
CA ARG A 36 -11.73 -8.05 -14.02
C ARG A 36 -10.90 -9.29 -14.28
N TYR A 37 -9.60 -9.13 -14.14
CA TYR A 37 -8.74 -10.27 -13.92
C TYR A 37 -8.69 -10.52 -12.43
N LYS A 38 -9.76 -11.12 -11.91
CA LYS A 38 -10.02 -11.22 -10.47
C LYS A 38 -8.83 -11.70 -9.66
N ASN A 39 -8.19 -12.76 -10.11
CA ASN A 39 -7.10 -13.36 -9.35
C ASN A 39 -5.88 -12.44 -9.29
N VAL A 40 -5.55 -11.81 -10.42
CA VAL A 40 -4.37 -10.96 -10.49
C VAL A 40 -4.57 -9.66 -9.70
N GLN A 41 -5.73 -9.04 -9.86
CA GLN A 41 -6.02 -7.78 -9.17
C GLN A 41 -6.18 -7.98 -7.66
N ALA A 42 -6.88 -9.03 -7.27
CA ALA A 42 -7.02 -9.35 -5.85
C ALA A 42 -5.66 -9.61 -5.21
N PHE A 43 -4.79 -10.34 -5.90
CA PHE A 43 -3.44 -10.60 -5.41
C PHE A 43 -2.65 -9.30 -5.26
N ASN A 44 -2.76 -8.40 -6.23
CA ASN A 44 -2.08 -7.11 -6.20
C ASN A 44 -2.55 -6.26 -5.03
N VAL A 45 -3.86 -6.16 -4.81
CA VAL A 45 -4.43 -5.40 -3.70
C VAL A 45 -3.97 -5.97 -2.37
N VAL A 46 -4.03 -7.27 -2.21
CA VAL A 46 -3.59 -7.93 -0.97
C VAL A 46 -2.10 -7.69 -0.72
N THR A 47 -1.28 -7.79 -1.77
CA THR A 47 0.15 -7.55 -1.65
C THR A 47 0.44 -6.12 -1.19
N LEU A 48 -0.24 -5.13 -1.77
CA LEU A 48 -0.08 -3.73 -1.37
C LEU A 48 -0.46 -3.52 0.09
N TRP A 49 -1.55 -4.11 0.54
CA TRP A 49 -1.96 -4.00 1.94
C TRP A 49 -0.97 -4.67 2.88
N ILE A 50 -0.43 -5.82 2.50
CA ILE A 50 0.59 -6.49 3.31
C ILE A 50 1.83 -5.60 3.43
N VAL A 51 2.29 -5.03 2.32
CA VAL A 51 3.44 -4.12 2.33
C VAL A 51 3.16 -2.91 3.21
N ALA A 52 1.96 -2.33 3.12
CA ALA A 52 1.58 -1.19 3.94
C ALA A 52 1.62 -1.54 5.42
N ILE A 53 1.09 -2.69 5.81
CA ILE A 53 1.10 -3.14 7.20
C ILE A 53 2.53 -3.33 7.70
N VAL A 54 3.39 -3.94 6.90
CA VAL A 54 4.80 -4.14 7.26
C VAL A 54 5.49 -2.80 7.46
N LEU A 55 5.27 -1.84 6.56
CA LEU A 55 5.88 -0.51 6.66
C LEU A 55 5.40 0.22 7.91
N ILE A 56 4.10 0.17 8.19
CA ILE A 56 3.54 0.81 9.37
C ILE A 56 4.11 0.17 10.64
N SER A 57 4.20 -1.14 10.67
CA SER A 57 4.77 -1.87 11.81
C SER A 57 6.22 -1.45 12.06
N LYS A 58 7.00 -1.35 11.01
CA LYS A 58 8.39 -0.89 11.12
C LYS A 58 8.47 0.55 11.61
N LEU A 59 7.60 1.41 11.11
CA LEU A 59 7.57 2.81 11.52
C LEU A 59 7.27 2.94 13.01
N VAL A 60 6.34 2.14 13.52
CA VAL A 60 5.98 2.15 14.94
C VAL A 60 7.14 1.68 15.80
N THR A 61 7.91 0.69 15.34
CA THR A 61 9.04 0.17 16.10
C THR A 61 10.31 1.01 15.96
N MET A 62 10.33 1.93 15.04
CA MET A 62 11.43 2.87 14.93
C MET A 62 11.35 3.91 16.04
#